data_b9218bb711d1c4f2c24a4227ecaef166
#
_entry.id   b9218bb711d1c4f2c24a4227ecaef166
#
_cell.length_a   1.000
_cell.length_b   1.000
_cell.length_c   1.000
_cell.angle_alpha   90.00
_cell.angle_beta   90.00
_cell.angle_gamma   90.00
#
_symmetry.space_group_name_H-M   'P 1'
#
loop_
_entity.id
_entity.type
_entity.pdbx_description
1 polymer ?
#
loop_
_entity_poly.entity_id
_entity_poly.type
_entity_poly.pdbx_seq_one_letter_code
_entity_poly.pdbx_strand_id
1 'polypeptide(L)'
;MGKLNIYEEASRCLLCQDAPCTKACKTGDPARAIRAIRFDNHKPALRWVKECSDADLEHAQQACIHYNWPIRIKEILRSIHPDDVDDSHYPDLTITFCGIRCENPFFLASSAVCTNYEMVANAFDAGWAGVFYKTICLQEIKEVSPRFDAMHNNATHGDFYGFRNMEQLSENTVEMDFDILRRLKQNYPTKVVVASIMGQKEEEWVMLAKMAEEAGCDAVELNFSCPQMKHKGMGSDVGQSPELVKAYTACVKRSVKIPVISKMTPNITHITEPAAACVEAGADAISAINTIKSVTMAPDAEVTGRRTVSGYSGRAVRPIALRHILELVKMPEKTELSGIGGIETWRDALEFIQLGCNNVQVCTAVMQYGYRIIDDLILGLQRYMVKRSVSELSQLVGERVPLFMNPDGLDRDSIIYPKVDRERCVGCGRCYVSCMDGGHQAIDFNTDTRQPRIVGTKCVGCHLCRLVCPTGAIIPTKRIAKK
;
A
#
# COMPACT_ATOMS: atom_id res chain seq x y z
N MET A 1 -26.89 22.61 9.17
CA MET A 1 -26.20 21.32 9.38
C MET A 1 -24.92 21.34 8.57
N GLY A 2 -23.75 21.10 9.18
CA GLY A 2 -22.49 21.03 8.45
C GLY A 2 -22.53 19.87 7.44
N LYS A 3 -21.91 20.05 6.27
CA LYS A 3 -21.79 18.98 5.26
C LYS A 3 -21.05 17.79 5.88
N LEU A 4 -21.66 16.60 5.82
CA LEU A 4 -21.06 15.35 6.27
C LEU A 4 -19.80 15.06 5.45
N ASN A 5 -18.68 14.79 6.11
CA ASN A 5 -17.51 14.25 5.45
C ASN A 5 -17.70 12.73 5.27
N ILE A 6 -18.02 12.30 4.07
CA ILE A 6 -18.35 10.90 3.78
C ILE A 6 -17.18 9.95 4.04
N TYR A 7 -15.95 10.41 3.83
CA TYR A 7 -14.75 9.59 4.07
C TYR A 7 -14.49 9.38 5.56
N GLU A 8 -14.61 10.47 6.37
CA GLU A 8 -14.47 10.35 7.82
C GLU A 8 -15.55 9.44 8.42
N GLU A 9 -16.79 9.60 7.97
CA GLU A 9 -17.88 8.76 8.45
C GLU A 9 -17.72 7.29 7.99
N ALA A 10 -17.34 7.05 6.73
CA ALA A 10 -17.06 5.71 6.24
C ALA A 10 -15.85 5.06 6.93
N SER A 11 -14.84 5.84 7.35
CA SER A 11 -13.67 5.31 8.06
C SER A 11 -14.01 4.76 9.45
N ARG A 12 -15.12 5.20 10.05
CA ARG A 12 -15.63 4.67 11.31
C ARG A 12 -16.24 3.27 11.17
N CYS A 13 -16.56 2.83 9.95
CA CYS A 13 -17.16 1.51 9.71
C CYS A 13 -16.22 0.39 10.18
N LEU A 14 -16.77 -0.54 10.98
CA LEU A 14 -16.03 -1.68 11.53
C LEU A 14 -15.69 -2.74 10.46
N LEU A 15 -16.24 -2.62 9.24
CA LEU A 15 -16.08 -3.62 8.17
C LEU A 15 -16.47 -5.03 8.63
N CYS A 16 -17.61 -5.15 9.29
CA CYS A 16 -18.07 -6.37 9.93
C CYS A 16 -18.01 -7.60 9.00
N GLN A 17 -17.61 -8.74 9.58
CA GLN A 17 -17.91 -10.03 8.95
C GLN A 17 -19.40 -10.29 9.07
N ASP A 18 -20.03 -10.76 7.98
CA ASP A 18 -21.46 -11.05 7.95
C ASP A 18 -22.33 -9.86 8.42
N ALA A 19 -22.13 -8.71 7.76
CA ALA A 19 -22.55 -7.39 8.19
C ALA A 19 -24.07 -7.29 8.48
N PRO A 20 -24.48 -6.94 9.72
CA PRO A 20 -25.90 -6.82 10.06
C PRO A 20 -26.66 -5.79 9.22
N CYS A 21 -25.99 -4.69 8.84
CA CYS A 21 -26.60 -3.67 7.97
C CYS A 21 -26.94 -4.21 6.58
N THR A 22 -26.12 -5.11 6.01
CA THR A 22 -26.45 -5.78 4.74
C THR A 22 -27.59 -6.76 4.91
N LYS A 23 -27.61 -7.55 6.00
CA LYS A 23 -28.74 -8.46 6.29
C LYS A 23 -30.09 -7.75 6.47
N ALA A 24 -30.07 -6.55 7.02
CA ALA A 24 -31.28 -5.73 7.22
C ALA A 24 -31.74 -5.02 5.93
N CYS A 25 -30.89 -4.95 4.90
CA CYS A 25 -31.23 -4.36 3.62
C CYS A 25 -31.79 -5.41 2.66
N LYS A 26 -32.99 -5.16 2.10
CA LYS A 26 -33.66 -6.16 1.25
C LYS A 26 -33.07 -6.27 -0.16
N THR A 27 -32.54 -5.19 -0.70
CA THR A 27 -32.26 -5.03 -2.14
C THR A 27 -30.83 -4.58 -2.46
N GLY A 28 -29.91 -4.63 -1.47
CA GLY A 28 -28.54 -4.16 -1.72
C GLY A 28 -27.55 -4.55 -0.64
N ASP A 29 -26.29 -4.09 -0.83
CA ASP A 29 -25.17 -4.33 0.09
C ASP A 29 -24.58 -3.00 0.62
N PRO A 30 -25.19 -2.40 1.66
CA PRO A 30 -24.69 -1.18 2.28
C PRO A 30 -23.27 -1.32 2.85
N ALA A 31 -22.90 -2.49 3.42
CA ALA A 31 -21.57 -2.69 3.97
C ALA A 31 -20.49 -2.62 2.89
N ARG A 32 -20.74 -3.24 1.72
CA ARG A 32 -19.83 -3.17 0.57
C ARG A 32 -19.76 -1.74 0.00
N ALA A 33 -20.87 -1.03 -0.05
CA ALA A 33 -20.91 0.37 -0.47
C ALA A 33 -20.06 1.26 0.45
N ILE A 34 -20.21 1.15 1.78
CA ILE A 34 -19.41 1.91 2.74
C ILE A 34 -17.93 1.51 2.66
N ARG A 35 -17.61 0.23 2.49
CA ARG A 35 -16.24 -0.25 2.28
C ARG A 35 -15.62 0.41 1.04
N ALA A 36 -16.34 0.44 -0.07
CA ALA A 36 -15.86 1.08 -1.29
C ALA A 36 -15.52 2.56 -1.09
N ILE A 37 -16.33 3.30 -0.31
CA ILE A 37 -16.03 4.70 0.03
C ILE A 37 -14.72 4.79 0.82
N ARG A 38 -14.53 3.92 1.80
CA ARG A 38 -13.32 3.89 2.62
C ARG A 38 -12.05 3.64 1.77
N PHE A 39 -12.16 2.80 0.74
CA PHE A 39 -11.07 2.50 -0.20
C PHE A 39 -11.05 3.41 -1.45
N ASP A 40 -11.62 4.62 -1.32
CA ASP A 40 -11.59 5.69 -2.34
C ASP A 40 -12.36 5.38 -3.63
N ASN A 41 -13.38 4.52 -3.52
CA ASN A 41 -14.32 4.19 -4.58
C ASN A 41 -15.73 4.74 -4.30
N HIS A 42 -15.84 6.01 -3.83
CA HIS A 42 -17.10 6.57 -3.36
C HIS A 42 -18.20 6.60 -4.44
N LYS A 43 -17.87 6.98 -5.67
CA LYS A 43 -18.86 7.07 -6.75
C LYS A 43 -19.40 5.72 -7.17
N PRO A 44 -18.55 4.70 -7.44
CA PRO A 44 -19.04 3.36 -7.74
C PRO A 44 -19.72 2.67 -6.55
N ALA A 45 -19.58 3.17 -5.33
CA ALA A 45 -20.28 2.62 -4.16
C ALA A 45 -21.80 2.55 -4.35
N LEU A 46 -22.39 3.46 -5.13
CA LEU A 46 -23.82 3.50 -5.40
C LEU A 46 -24.34 2.27 -6.14
N ARG A 47 -23.49 1.54 -6.88
CA ARG A 47 -23.88 0.32 -7.62
C ARG A 47 -24.46 -0.78 -6.72
N TRP A 48 -23.95 -0.89 -5.50
CA TRP A 48 -24.40 -1.91 -4.54
C TRP A 48 -25.68 -1.55 -3.79
N VAL A 49 -26.17 -0.32 -3.93
CA VAL A 49 -27.38 0.17 -3.26
C VAL A 49 -28.35 0.87 -4.22
N LYS A 50 -28.17 0.63 -5.52
CA LYS A 50 -28.96 1.29 -6.58
C LYS A 50 -30.46 1.10 -6.39
N GLU A 51 -30.89 -0.09 -5.95
CA GLU A 51 -32.28 -0.46 -5.78
C GLU A 51 -32.78 -0.25 -4.34
N CYS A 52 -31.93 0.20 -3.40
CA CYS A 52 -32.31 0.41 -2.03
C CYS A 52 -33.22 1.64 -1.90
N SER A 53 -34.39 1.45 -1.29
CA SER A 53 -35.25 2.54 -0.84
C SER A 53 -34.62 3.27 0.35
N ASP A 54 -35.12 4.46 0.66
CA ASP A 54 -34.72 5.19 1.86
C ASP A 54 -35.05 4.41 3.15
N ALA A 55 -36.15 3.66 3.16
CA ALA A 55 -36.51 2.81 4.28
C ALA A 55 -35.54 1.63 4.44
N ASP A 56 -35.07 1.01 3.34
CA ASP A 56 -34.05 -0.04 3.42
C ASP A 56 -32.72 0.48 3.98
N LEU A 57 -32.29 1.68 3.57
CA LEU A 57 -31.07 2.30 4.10
C LEU A 57 -31.21 2.72 5.56
N GLU A 58 -32.40 3.13 6.00
CA GLU A 58 -32.69 3.40 7.42
C GLU A 58 -32.65 2.13 8.25
N HIS A 59 -33.25 1.03 7.78
CA HIS A 59 -33.18 -0.26 8.45
C HIS A 59 -31.71 -0.76 8.53
N ALA A 60 -30.94 -0.61 7.46
CA ALA A 60 -29.52 -0.92 7.47
C ALA A 60 -28.74 -0.10 8.52
N GLN A 61 -29.03 1.19 8.63
CA GLN A 61 -28.43 2.07 9.61
C GLN A 61 -28.79 1.68 11.04
N GLN A 62 -30.06 1.35 11.31
CA GLN A 62 -30.54 0.91 12.62
C GLN A 62 -29.92 -0.42 13.05
N ALA A 63 -29.63 -1.30 12.09
CA ALA A 63 -28.96 -2.58 12.32
C ALA A 63 -27.44 -2.47 12.54
N CYS A 64 -26.86 -1.28 12.39
CA CYS A 64 -25.43 -1.07 12.58
C CYS A 64 -25.01 -1.32 14.02
N ILE A 65 -24.06 -2.22 14.24
CA ILE A 65 -23.57 -2.60 15.57
C ILE A 65 -22.44 -1.68 16.09
N HIS A 66 -22.19 -0.57 15.43
CA HIS A 66 -21.21 0.41 15.89
C HIS A 66 -21.72 1.16 17.13
N TYR A 67 -21.80 0.44 18.24
CA TYR A 67 -22.15 0.89 19.60
C TYR A 67 -23.11 2.11 19.67
N ASN A 68 -22.69 3.15 20.38
CA ASN A 68 -23.51 4.34 20.62
C ASN A 68 -23.63 5.27 19.41
N TRP A 69 -22.97 4.96 18.30
CA TRP A 69 -22.88 5.85 17.14
C TRP A 69 -22.93 5.07 15.82
N PRO A 70 -24.09 4.58 15.40
CA PRO A 70 -24.25 3.90 14.12
C PRO A 70 -23.70 4.74 12.96
N ILE A 71 -23.16 4.06 11.95
CA ILE A 71 -22.73 4.73 10.72
C ILE A 71 -23.95 5.34 10.04
N ARG A 72 -23.89 6.60 9.63
CA ARG A 72 -24.98 7.32 8.94
C ARG A 72 -25.08 6.88 7.48
N ILE A 73 -25.45 5.61 7.28
CA ILE A 73 -25.44 4.91 5.98
C ILE A 73 -26.28 5.66 4.95
N LYS A 74 -27.53 5.99 5.30
CA LYS A 74 -28.45 6.70 4.40
C LYS A 74 -27.91 8.05 3.98
N GLU A 75 -27.44 8.87 4.93
CA GLU A 75 -26.93 10.21 4.65
C GLU A 75 -25.69 10.18 3.77
N ILE A 76 -24.73 9.27 4.04
CA ILE A 76 -23.54 9.09 3.21
C ILE A 76 -23.94 8.77 1.78
N LEU A 77 -24.72 7.70 1.60
CA LEU A 77 -25.02 7.17 0.27
C LEU A 77 -25.87 8.13 -0.57
N ARG A 78 -26.80 8.87 0.07
CA ARG A 78 -27.60 9.90 -0.63
C ARG A 78 -26.84 11.21 -0.90
N SER A 79 -25.70 11.43 -0.27
CA SER A 79 -24.85 12.60 -0.56
C SER A 79 -23.90 12.39 -1.74
N ILE A 80 -23.77 11.16 -2.25
CA ILE A 80 -22.90 10.84 -3.38
C ILE A 80 -23.67 11.07 -4.68
N HIS A 81 -23.10 11.88 -5.57
CA HIS A 81 -23.59 11.99 -6.94
C HIS A 81 -22.91 10.94 -7.81
N PRO A 82 -23.67 10.21 -8.63
CA PRO A 82 -23.10 9.30 -9.61
C PRO A 82 -22.15 10.07 -10.55
N ASP A 83 -21.20 9.39 -11.12
CA ASP A 83 -20.38 9.95 -12.20
C ASP A 83 -20.84 9.40 -13.56
N ASP A 84 -20.35 10.06 -14.62
CA ASP A 84 -20.67 9.69 -16.00
C ASP A 84 -19.75 8.58 -16.54
N VAL A 85 -19.02 7.87 -15.66
CA VAL A 85 -18.15 6.74 -16.08
C VAL A 85 -19.01 5.55 -16.43
N ASP A 86 -18.91 5.12 -17.67
CA ASP A 86 -19.55 3.89 -18.14
C ASP A 86 -18.87 2.67 -17.51
N ASP A 87 -19.62 1.96 -16.66
CA ASP A 87 -19.17 0.74 -15.98
C ASP A 87 -19.43 -0.53 -16.82
N SER A 88 -19.95 -0.40 -18.05
CA SER A 88 -20.30 -1.55 -18.91
C SER A 88 -19.08 -2.26 -19.47
N HIS A 89 -17.92 -1.57 -19.54
CA HIS A 89 -16.71 -2.13 -20.13
C HIS A 89 -15.47 -1.66 -19.40
N TYR A 90 -14.97 -2.51 -18.48
CA TYR A 90 -13.71 -2.24 -17.78
C TYR A 90 -12.51 -2.78 -18.57
N PRO A 91 -11.38 -2.02 -18.62
CA PRO A 91 -10.14 -2.53 -19.17
C PRO A 91 -9.65 -3.79 -18.44
N ASP A 92 -9.01 -4.68 -19.17
CA ASP A 92 -8.28 -5.80 -18.58
C ASP A 92 -7.06 -5.27 -17.82
N LEU A 93 -6.84 -5.82 -16.62
CA LEU A 93 -5.68 -5.49 -15.78
C LEU A 93 -4.53 -6.50 -15.94
N THR A 94 -4.60 -7.38 -16.92
CA THR A 94 -3.52 -8.35 -17.22
C THR A 94 -2.20 -7.61 -17.42
N ILE A 95 -1.15 -8.13 -16.79
CA ILE A 95 0.22 -7.67 -16.95
C ILE A 95 1.14 -8.84 -17.28
N THR A 96 2.36 -8.53 -17.70
CA THR A 96 3.48 -9.48 -17.73
C THR A 96 4.53 -9.02 -16.74
N PHE A 97 5.04 -9.94 -15.91
CA PHE A 97 6.10 -9.70 -14.96
C PHE A 97 7.11 -10.83 -15.03
N CYS A 98 8.37 -10.52 -15.32
CA CYS A 98 9.44 -11.50 -15.59
C CYS A 98 9.05 -12.55 -16.66
N GLY A 99 8.32 -12.14 -17.70
CA GLY A 99 7.80 -13.04 -18.73
C GLY A 99 6.58 -13.87 -18.31
N ILE A 100 6.12 -13.75 -17.06
CA ILE A 100 4.97 -14.49 -16.52
C ILE A 100 3.71 -13.64 -16.71
N ARG A 101 2.66 -14.24 -17.30
CA ARG A 101 1.34 -13.58 -17.42
C ARG A 101 0.63 -13.59 -16.08
N CYS A 102 0.17 -12.42 -15.62
CA CYS A 102 -0.55 -12.23 -14.37
C CYS A 102 -1.92 -11.63 -14.64
N GLU A 103 -2.97 -12.11 -13.97
CA GLU A 103 -4.37 -11.68 -14.18
C GLU A 103 -4.59 -10.20 -13.83
N ASN A 104 -3.83 -9.66 -12.90
CA ASN A 104 -3.83 -8.27 -12.48
C ASN A 104 -2.51 -7.93 -11.76
N PRO A 105 -2.21 -6.66 -11.42
CA PRO A 105 -0.94 -6.28 -10.81
C PRO A 105 -0.82 -6.54 -9.31
N PHE A 106 -1.84 -7.10 -8.65
CA PHE A 106 -1.91 -7.20 -7.19
C PHE A 106 -1.48 -8.57 -6.67
N PHE A 107 -0.44 -8.57 -5.83
CA PHE A 107 0.14 -9.75 -5.21
C PHE A 107 0.13 -9.63 -3.69
N LEU A 108 0.09 -10.77 -2.99
CA LEU A 108 0.41 -10.81 -1.57
C LEU A 108 1.92 -10.72 -1.37
N ALA A 109 2.37 -9.86 -0.45
CA ALA A 109 3.76 -9.79 -0.06
C ALA A 109 4.13 -10.96 0.86
N SER A 110 5.37 -11.43 0.76
CA SER A 110 5.94 -12.45 1.65
C SER A 110 5.87 -11.99 3.11
N SER A 111 4.93 -12.58 3.87
CA SER A 111 4.59 -12.13 5.22
C SER A 111 3.62 -13.09 5.91
N ALA A 112 3.08 -12.69 7.08
CA ALA A 112 2.08 -13.42 7.83
C ALA A 112 0.77 -13.71 7.07
N VAL A 113 0.48 -12.99 5.99
CA VAL A 113 -0.77 -13.17 5.21
C VAL A 113 -0.72 -14.33 4.20
N CYS A 114 0.38 -15.07 4.14
CA CYS A 114 0.58 -16.16 3.18
C CYS A 114 1.51 -17.25 3.73
N THR A 115 1.17 -17.82 4.89
CA THR A 115 2.00 -18.79 5.62
C THR A 115 1.54 -20.24 5.47
N ASN A 116 0.36 -20.48 4.89
CA ASN A 116 -0.17 -21.82 4.69
C ASN A 116 -1.06 -21.88 3.44
N TYR A 117 -1.47 -23.10 3.10
CA TYR A 117 -2.26 -23.38 1.89
C TYR A 117 -3.60 -22.63 1.91
N GLU A 118 -4.36 -22.72 3.00
CA GLU A 118 -5.72 -22.18 3.10
C GLU A 118 -5.73 -20.65 2.99
N MET A 119 -4.73 -19.98 3.57
CA MET A 119 -4.60 -18.53 3.47
C MET A 119 -4.38 -18.10 2.01
N VAL A 120 -3.48 -18.76 1.30
CA VAL A 120 -3.18 -18.42 -0.09
C VAL A 120 -4.33 -18.79 -1.01
N ALA A 121 -4.96 -19.95 -0.83
CA ALA A 121 -6.14 -20.37 -1.55
C ALA A 121 -7.29 -19.35 -1.41
N ASN A 122 -7.60 -18.94 -0.19
CA ASN A 122 -8.62 -17.92 0.07
C ASN A 122 -8.30 -16.57 -0.63
N ALA A 123 -7.03 -16.22 -0.71
CA ALA A 123 -6.63 -15.01 -1.44
C ALA A 123 -6.82 -15.16 -2.95
N PHE A 124 -6.45 -16.30 -3.52
CA PHE A 124 -6.65 -16.57 -4.94
C PHE A 124 -8.13 -16.61 -5.32
N ASP A 125 -8.97 -17.22 -4.47
CA ASP A 125 -10.43 -17.23 -4.63
C ASP A 125 -11.04 -15.83 -4.54
N ALA A 126 -10.44 -14.94 -3.73
CA ALA A 126 -10.84 -13.53 -3.65
C ALA A 126 -10.43 -12.70 -4.88
N GLY A 127 -9.49 -13.18 -5.73
CA GLY A 127 -9.07 -12.49 -6.96
C GLY A 127 -7.64 -11.97 -7.00
N TRP A 128 -6.81 -12.25 -5.99
CA TRP A 128 -5.37 -11.93 -6.03
C TRP A 128 -4.70 -12.69 -7.16
N ALA A 129 -3.83 -12.01 -7.93
CA ALA A 129 -3.17 -12.61 -9.09
C ALA A 129 -2.02 -13.53 -8.71
N GLY A 130 -1.38 -13.27 -7.58
CA GLY A 130 -0.23 -14.05 -7.16
C GLY A 130 0.15 -13.83 -5.70
N VAL A 131 1.15 -14.59 -5.28
CA VAL A 131 1.71 -14.56 -3.94
C VAL A 131 3.23 -14.61 -3.99
N PHE A 132 3.88 -13.79 -3.17
CA PHE A 132 5.22 -14.04 -2.69
C PHE A 132 5.07 -14.76 -1.36
N TYR A 133 5.28 -16.07 -1.35
CA TYR A 133 5.03 -16.91 -0.18
C TYR A 133 5.93 -16.53 0.99
N LYS A 134 5.53 -16.84 2.22
CA LYS A 134 6.32 -16.60 3.44
C LYS A 134 7.73 -17.13 3.27
N THR A 135 8.75 -16.33 3.60
CA THR A 135 10.15 -16.69 3.35
C THR A 135 10.55 -17.99 4.03
N ILE A 136 11.06 -18.92 3.23
CA ILE A 136 11.50 -20.26 3.63
C ILE A 136 12.99 -20.23 3.91
N CYS A 137 13.44 -20.88 4.98
CA CYS A 137 14.84 -21.08 5.31
C CYS A 137 15.09 -22.47 5.91
N LEU A 138 16.36 -22.90 5.97
CA LEU A 138 16.74 -24.19 6.54
C LEU A 138 16.79 -24.19 8.07
N GLN A 139 16.70 -23.02 8.70
CA GLN A 139 16.80 -22.87 10.14
C GLN A 139 15.45 -23.03 10.80
N GLU A 140 15.41 -23.69 11.95
CA GLU A 140 14.23 -23.72 12.80
C GLU A 140 13.96 -22.32 13.34
N ILE A 141 12.79 -21.78 13.03
CA ILE A 141 12.33 -20.48 13.50
C ILE A 141 11.40 -20.69 14.68
N LYS A 142 11.67 -19.95 15.77
CA LYS A 142 10.78 -19.84 16.94
C LYS A 142 10.40 -18.40 17.13
N GLU A 143 9.13 -18.11 16.90
CA GLU A 143 8.61 -16.77 17.00
C GLU A 143 8.34 -16.34 18.44
N VAL A 144 8.42 -15.03 18.67
CA VAL A 144 8.08 -14.42 19.96
C VAL A 144 6.57 -14.21 20.10
N SER A 145 6.09 -14.00 21.33
CA SER A 145 4.71 -13.63 21.61
C SER A 145 4.66 -12.50 22.62
N PRO A 146 3.87 -11.42 22.40
CA PRO A 146 3.23 -11.05 21.14
C PRO A 146 4.25 -10.61 20.09
N ARG A 147 3.95 -10.82 18.79
CA ARG A 147 4.85 -10.45 17.69
C ARG A 147 4.45 -9.20 16.93
N PHE A 148 3.27 -8.67 17.18
CA PHE A 148 2.73 -7.49 16.50
C PHE A 148 2.43 -6.34 17.45
N ASP A 149 2.62 -5.13 16.96
CA ASP A 149 2.33 -3.88 17.64
C ASP A 149 1.96 -2.80 16.61
N ALA A 150 1.22 -1.77 16.99
CA ALA A 150 0.77 -0.76 16.05
C ALA A 150 0.76 0.64 16.66
N MET A 151 0.97 1.64 15.80
CA MET A 151 0.73 3.05 16.15
C MET A 151 -0.70 3.40 15.77
N HIS A 152 -1.55 3.52 16.77
CA HIS A 152 -2.96 3.83 16.60
C HIS A 152 -3.22 5.31 16.49
N ASN A 153 -4.33 5.65 15.80
CA ASN A 153 -5.03 6.89 16.02
C ASN A 153 -5.85 6.76 17.31
N ASN A 154 -5.62 7.64 18.28
CA ASN A 154 -6.33 7.61 19.58
C ASN A 154 -7.86 7.74 19.44
N ALA A 155 -8.35 8.25 18.31
CA ALA A 155 -9.77 8.43 18.04
C ALA A 155 -10.48 7.18 17.50
N THR A 156 -9.74 6.20 16.94
CA THR A 156 -10.32 5.03 16.29
C THR A 156 -9.54 3.78 16.63
N HIS A 157 -10.08 2.94 17.50
CA HIS A 157 -9.55 1.61 17.75
C HIS A 157 -9.61 0.78 16.45
N GLY A 158 -8.52 0.05 16.15
CA GLY A 158 -8.43 -0.80 14.96
C GLY A 158 -7.98 -0.09 13.68
N ASP A 159 -7.83 1.25 13.68
CA ASP A 159 -7.18 1.99 12.60
C ASP A 159 -5.78 2.45 13.06
N PHE A 160 -4.75 2.04 12.35
CA PHE A 160 -3.36 2.34 12.70
C PHE A 160 -2.59 2.95 11.52
N TYR A 161 -1.69 3.88 11.83
CA TYR A 161 -0.84 4.53 10.83
C TYR A 161 0.29 3.63 10.37
N GLY A 162 0.86 2.89 11.30
CA GLY A 162 1.96 2.01 11.09
C GLY A 162 1.85 0.76 11.94
N PHE A 163 2.48 -0.29 11.46
CA PHE A 163 2.43 -1.62 11.99
C PHE A 163 3.85 -2.13 12.21
N ARG A 164 4.15 -2.48 13.45
CA ARG A 164 5.43 -3.06 13.82
C ARG A 164 5.30 -4.56 13.97
N ASN A 165 6.23 -5.30 13.41
CA ASN A 165 6.27 -6.74 13.57
C ASN A 165 7.67 -7.24 13.99
N MET A 166 7.68 -8.28 14.82
CA MET A 166 8.87 -9.04 15.23
C MET A 166 8.89 -10.42 14.59
N GLU A 167 7.98 -10.68 13.66
CA GLU A 167 7.89 -11.94 12.94
C GLU A 167 9.09 -12.11 12.00
N GLN A 168 9.65 -13.31 11.96
CA GLN A 168 10.82 -13.63 11.17
C GLN A 168 10.42 -14.34 9.86
N LEU A 169 10.68 -15.63 9.77
CA LEU A 169 10.54 -16.45 8.58
C LEU A 169 9.45 -17.52 8.77
N SER A 170 9.33 -18.49 7.87
CA SER A 170 8.38 -19.59 8.05
C SER A 170 8.73 -20.44 9.27
N GLU A 171 7.71 -20.83 10.04
CA GLU A 171 7.85 -21.77 11.16
C GLU A 171 7.62 -23.23 10.71
N ASN A 172 7.22 -23.45 9.45
CA ASN A 172 7.09 -24.78 8.88
C ASN A 172 8.45 -25.39 8.59
N THR A 173 8.48 -26.72 8.40
CA THR A 173 9.66 -27.35 7.81
C THR A 173 9.75 -27.00 6.31
N VAL A 174 10.94 -27.08 5.76
CA VAL A 174 11.18 -26.79 4.34
C VAL A 174 10.32 -27.67 3.44
N GLU A 175 10.22 -28.96 3.78
CA GLU A 175 9.42 -29.94 3.03
C GLU A 175 7.93 -29.58 3.05
N MET A 176 7.40 -29.14 4.21
CA MET A 176 6.00 -28.71 4.32
C MET A 176 5.72 -27.48 3.47
N ASP A 177 6.62 -26.49 3.49
CA ASP A 177 6.45 -25.27 2.69
C ASP A 177 6.45 -25.58 1.19
N PHE A 178 7.39 -26.38 0.70
CA PHE A 178 7.42 -26.75 -0.71
C PHE A 178 6.29 -27.68 -1.14
N ASP A 179 5.75 -28.50 -0.23
CA ASP A 179 4.51 -29.24 -0.50
C ASP A 179 3.31 -28.32 -0.65
N ILE A 180 3.19 -27.31 0.20
CA ILE A 180 2.16 -26.26 0.08
C ILE A 180 2.27 -25.56 -1.26
N LEU A 181 3.46 -25.13 -1.67
CA LEU A 181 3.67 -24.43 -2.93
C LEU A 181 3.30 -25.31 -4.13
N ARG A 182 3.69 -26.58 -4.11
CA ARG A 182 3.33 -27.57 -5.15
C ARG A 182 1.82 -27.73 -5.28
N ARG A 183 1.11 -27.90 -4.15
CA ARG A 183 -0.34 -28.02 -4.12
C ARG A 183 -1.04 -26.75 -4.62
N LEU A 184 -0.53 -25.57 -4.27
CA LEU A 184 -1.05 -24.29 -4.78
C LEU A 184 -0.94 -24.22 -6.30
N LYS A 185 0.20 -24.57 -6.89
CA LYS A 185 0.38 -24.58 -8.34
C LYS A 185 -0.51 -25.61 -9.04
N GLN A 186 -0.73 -26.77 -8.44
CA GLN A 186 -1.62 -27.80 -8.99
C GLN A 186 -3.08 -27.34 -9.00
N ASN A 187 -3.55 -26.70 -7.92
CA ASN A 187 -4.95 -26.31 -7.77
C ASN A 187 -5.27 -24.95 -8.38
N TYR A 188 -4.27 -24.07 -8.52
CA TYR A 188 -4.39 -22.71 -9.07
C TYR A 188 -3.37 -22.47 -10.19
N PRO A 189 -3.44 -23.18 -11.32
CA PRO A 189 -2.40 -23.17 -12.36
C PRO A 189 -2.22 -21.80 -13.03
N THR A 190 -3.24 -20.93 -13.04
CA THR A 190 -3.19 -19.59 -13.64
C THR A 190 -2.65 -18.53 -12.67
N LYS A 191 -2.60 -18.84 -11.37
CA LYS A 191 -2.09 -17.93 -10.34
C LYS A 191 -0.57 -18.01 -10.24
N VAL A 192 0.04 -16.87 -9.93
CA VAL A 192 1.50 -16.79 -9.82
C VAL A 192 1.95 -17.11 -8.40
N VAL A 193 2.83 -18.08 -8.26
CA VAL A 193 3.41 -18.51 -6.98
C VAL A 193 4.92 -18.28 -7.01
N VAL A 194 5.38 -17.33 -6.19
CA VAL A 194 6.81 -17.01 -6.03
C VAL A 194 7.26 -17.54 -4.66
N ALA A 195 8.26 -18.39 -4.64
CA ALA A 195 8.89 -18.85 -3.42
C ALA A 195 9.87 -17.78 -2.91
N SER A 196 9.58 -17.16 -1.75
CA SER A 196 10.57 -16.31 -1.08
C SER A 196 11.48 -17.18 -0.23
N ILE A 197 12.80 -17.05 -0.42
CA ILE A 197 13.80 -17.89 0.24
C ILE A 197 14.89 -17.07 0.92
N MET A 198 15.54 -17.66 1.93
CA MET A 198 16.71 -17.09 2.61
C MET A 198 17.69 -18.20 3.01
N GLY A 199 18.95 -18.03 2.65
CA GLY A 199 20.06 -18.89 3.05
C GLY A 199 21.18 -18.11 3.74
N GLN A 200 22.10 -18.82 4.40
CA GLN A 200 23.33 -18.26 4.97
C GLN A 200 24.54 -18.42 4.06
N LYS A 201 24.54 -19.51 3.27
CA LYS A 201 25.64 -19.90 2.38
C LYS A 201 25.11 -20.12 0.97
N GLU A 202 25.97 -20.02 -0.02
CA GLU A 202 25.59 -20.21 -1.42
C GLU A 202 24.86 -21.52 -1.66
N GLU A 203 25.31 -22.62 -1.01
CA GLU A 203 24.71 -23.94 -1.17
C GLU A 203 23.26 -23.97 -0.69
N GLU A 204 22.93 -23.24 0.40
CA GLU A 204 21.57 -23.15 0.94
C GLU A 204 20.66 -22.39 -0.01
N TRP A 205 21.12 -21.25 -0.54
CA TRP A 205 20.39 -20.47 -1.55
C TRP A 205 20.09 -21.30 -2.79
N VAL A 206 21.07 -22.02 -3.30
CA VAL A 206 20.94 -22.89 -4.48
C VAL A 206 19.97 -24.04 -4.21
N MET A 207 20.09 -24.69 -3.05
CA MET A 207 19.22 -25.81 -2.69
C MET A 207 17.75 -25.36 -2.60
N LEU A 208 17.46 -24.28 -1.87
CA LEU A 208 16.08 -23.78 -1.72
C LEU A 208 15.50 -23.30 -3.08
N ALA A 209 16.32 -22.68 -3.94
CA ALA A 209 15.86 -22.25 -5.25
C ALA A 209 15.53 -23.44 -6.18
N LYS A 210 16.31 -24.52 -6.15
CA LYS A 210 16.01 -25.76 -6.89
C LYS A 210 14.74 -26.43 -6.38
N MET A 211 14.54 -26.49 -5.07
CA MET A 211 13.31 -27.01 -4.48
C MET A 211 12.09 -26.18 -4.90
N ALA A 212 12.23 -24.84 -5.06
CA ALA A 212 11.17 -23.97 -5.56
C ALA A 212 10.83 -24.31 -7.02
N GLU A 213 11.83 -24.48 -7.88
CA GLU A 213 11.63 -24.88 -9.28
C GLU A 213 10.98 -26.26 -9.38
N GLU A 214 11.44 -27.24 -8.60
CA GLU A 214 10.88 -28.60 -8.52
C GLU A 214 9.44 -28.62 -7.99
N ALA A 215 9.09 -27.69 -7.10
CA ALA A 215 7.72 -27.52 -6.62
C ALA A 215 6.79 -26.88 -7.66
N GLY A 216 7.35 -26.40 -8.79
CA GLY A 216 6.62 -25.75 -9.88
C GLY A 216 6.31 -24.28 -9.63
N CYS A 217 7.06 -23.61 -8.77
CA CYS A 217 6.95 -22.17 -8.57
C CYS A 217 7.28 -21.42 -9.87
N ASP A 218 6.58 -20.30 -10.10
CA ASP A 218 6.76 -19.48 -11.30
C ASP A 218 8.05 -18.63 -11.23
N ALA A 219 8.49 -18.28 -10.02
CA ALA A 219 9.72 -17.53 -9.77
C ALA A 219 10.24 -17.78 -8.34
N VAL A 220 11.46 -17.34 -8.08
CA VAL A 220 12.06 -17.34 -6.74
C VAL A 220 12.43 -15.90 -6.33
N GLU A 221 12.08 -15.50 -5.10
CA GLU A 221 12.49 -14.22 -4.49
C GLU A 221 13.60 -14.47 -3.47
N LEU A 222 14.75 -13.80 -3.65
CA LEU A 222 15.87 -13.81 -2.72
C LEU A 222 15.67 -12.72 -1.66
N ASN A 223 15.32 -13.10 -0.44
CA ASN A 223 15.05 -12.15 0.64
C ASN A 223 16.35 -11.70 1.33
N PHE A 224 16.99 -10.64 0.81
CA PHE A 224 18.18 -10.01 1.41
C PHE A 224 17.85 -8.98 2.49
N SER A 225 16.64 -8.96 3.06
CA SER A 225 16.15 -7.73 3.66
C SER A 225 15.52 -7.87 5.04
N CYS A 226 15.39 -9.08 5.61
CA CYS A 226 14.81 -9.26 6.93
C CYS A 226 15.58 -8.46 8.00
N PRO A 227 14.93 -7.53 8.74
CA PRO A 227 15.64 -6.60 9.60
C PRO A 227 16.08 -7.16 10.97
N GLN A 228 15.63 -8.37 11.34
CA GLN A 228 15.72 -8.88 12.72
C GLN A 228 16.22 -10.32 12.81
N MET A 229 17.16 -10.70 11.97
CA MET A 229 17.76 -12.04 12.05
C MET A 229 18.67 -12.18 13.27
N LYS A 230 18.59 -13.34 13.95
CA LYS A 230 19.45 -13.67 15.12
C LYS A 230 20.93 -13.79 14.74
N HIS A 231 21.20 -14.26 13.53
CA HIS A 231 22.56 -14.53 13.06
C HIS A 231 23.08 -13.34 12.24
N LYS A 232 24.28 -12.87 12.58
CA LYS A 232 25.01 -11.91 11.74
C LYS A 232 25.26 -12.50 10.35
N GLY A 233 25.20 -11.66 9.32
CA GLY A 233 25.41 -12.10 7.95
C GLY A 233 24.18 -12.71 7.28
N MET A 234 22.98 -12.43 7.79
CA MET A 234 21.69 -12.76 7.18
C MET A 234 20.80 -11.54 7.03
N GLY A 235 19.80 -11.65 6.16
CA GLY A 235 18.77 -10.63 5.99
C GLY A 235 19.35 -9.27 5.61
N SER A 236 19.03 -8.22 6.37
CA SER A 236 19.45 -6.85 6.04
C SER A 236 20.97 -6.63 6.10
N ASP A 237 21.74 -7.48 6.75
CA ASP A 237 23.21 -7.38 6.73
C ASP A 237 23.74 -7.78 5.35
N VAL A 238 23.17 -8.82 4.74
CA VAL A 238 23.45 -9.21 3.35
C VAL A 238 23.00 -8.13 2.37
N GLY A 239 21.76 -7.64 2.54
CA GLY A 239 21.16 -6.66 1.63
C GLY A 239 21.85 -5.29 1.58
N GLN A 240 22.78 -5.02 2.49
CA GLN A 240 23.62 -3.81 2.51
C GLN A 240 24.99 -4.01 1.83
N SER A 241 25.36 -5.26 1.47
CA SER A 241 26.63 -5.56 0.80
C SER A 241 26.39 -5.88 -0.67
N PRO A 242 26.81 -5.02 -1.61
CA PRO A 242 26.75 -5.28 -3.04
C PRO A 242 27.45 -6.59 -3.43
N GLU A 243 28.55 -6.94 -2.76
CA GLU A 243 29.33 -8.16 -3.04
C GLU A 243 28.52 -9.42 -2.69
N LEU A 244 27.89 -9.45 -1.50
CA LEU A 244 27.11 -10.61 -1.04
C LEU A 244 25.85 -10.80 -1.88
N VAL A 245 25.07 -9.72 -2.13
CA VAL A 245 23.86 -9.85 -2.95
C VAL A 245 24.19 -10.27 -4.38
N LYS A 246 25.32 -9.80 -4.94
CA LYS A 246 25.83 -10.22 -6.25
C LYS A 246 26.16 -11.71 -6.28
N ALA A 247 26.93 -12.17 -5.30
CA ALA A 247 27.35 -13.57 -5.21
C ALA A 247 26.13 -14.51 -5.10
N TYR A 248 25.20 -14.23 -4.17
CA TYR A 248 24.02 -15.07 -3.97
C TYR A 248 23.03 -15.00 -5.15
N THR A 249 22.82 -13.84 -5.75
CA THR A 249 22.01 -13.73 -6.96
C THR A 249 22.60 -14.53 -8.11
N ALA A 250 23.91 -14.42 -8.34
CA ALA A 250 24.61 -15.12 -9.42
C ALA A 250 24.61 -16.65 -9.22
N CYS A 251 24.81 -17.17 -7.99
CA CYS A 251 24.80 -18.61 -7.75
C CYS A 251 23.40 -19.21 -7.95
N VAL A 252 22.33 -18.52 -7.51
CA VAL A 252 20.96 -18.95 -7.75
C VAL A 252 20.60 -18.87 -9.23
N LYS A 253 20.90 -17.76 -9.91
CA LYS A 253 20.57 -17.58 -11.33
C LYS A 253 21.18 -18.65 -12.24
N ARG A 254 22.38 -19.12 -11.89
CA ARG A 254 23.02 -20.24 -12.60
C ARG A 254 22.40 -21.60 -12.30
N SER A 255 21.66 -21.73 -11.20
CA SER A 255 21.15 -23.01 -10.70
C SER A 255 19.73 -23.35 -11.11
N VAL A 256 18.92 -22.36 -11.49
CA VAL A 256 17.51 -22.50 -11.87
C VAL A 256 17.20 -21.82 -13.21
N LYS A 257 16.10 -22.21 -13.84
CA LYS A 257 15.60 -21.62 -15.09
C LYS A 257 14.47 -20.62 -14.86
N ILE A 258 13.78 -20.74 -13.74
CA ILE A 258 12.72 -19.79 -13.34
C ILE A 258 13.32 -18.41 -13.04
N PRO A 259 12.54 -17.32 -13.20
CA PRO A 259 12.97 -15.97 -12.86
C PRO A 259 13.45 -15.84 -11.42
N VAL A 260 14.50 -15.01 -11.24
CA VAL A 260 15.12 -14.70 -9.95
C VAL A 260 14.86 -13.24 -9.62
N ILE A 261 14.18 -12.98 -8.51
CA ILE A 261 13.80 -11.66 -8.03
C ILE A 261 14.60 -11.35 -6.77
N SER A 262 15.26 -10.19 -6.70
CA SER A 262 16.04 -9.80 -5.52
C SER A 262 15.27 -8.78 -4.68
N LYS A 263 15.01 -9.12 -3.41
CA LYS A 263 14.26 -8.23 -2.49
C LYS A 263 15.17 -7.37 -1.64
N MET A 264 15.03 -6.05 -1.82
CA MET A 264 15.90 -5.06 -1.22
C MET A 264 15.44 -4.58 0.16
N THR A 265 16.42 -4.26 1.02
CA THR A 265 16.19 -3.61 2.30
C THR A 265 16.09 -2.09 2.14
N PRO A 266 15.14 -1.42 2.84
CA PRO A 266 15.13 0.06 2.91
C PRO A 266 16.10 0.61 3.95
N ASN A 267 16.75 -0.25 4.74
CA ASN A 267 17.61 0.16 5.85
C ASN A 267 19.04 0.46 5.36
N ILE A 268 19.13 1.26 4.32
CA ILE A 268 20.36 1.65 3.61
C ILE A 268 20.21 3.05 3.05
N THR A 269 21.31 3.76 2.89
CA THR A 269 21.30 5.11 2.30
C THR A 269 21.14 5.08 0.79
N HIS A 270 21.88 4.19 0.11
CA HIS A 270 21.92 4.06 -1.36
C HIS A 270 21.47 2.66 -1.79
N ILE A 271 20.14 2.48 -1.94
CA ILE A 271 19.56 1.20 -2.35
C ILE A 271 20.01 0.78 -3.76
N THR A 272 20.41 1.72 -4.59
CA THR A 272 20.84 1.50 -5.98
C THR A 272 22.12 0.69 -6.09
N GLU A 273 23.03 0.78 -5.14
CA GLU A 273 24.31 0.06 -5.17
C GLU A 273 24.12 -1.46 -5.10
N PRO A 274 23.45 -2.04 -4.07
CA PRO A 274 23.20 -3.48 -4.04
C PRO A 274 22.18 -3.92 -5.11
N ALA A 275 21.25 -3.06 -5.51
CA ALA A 275 20.30 -3.40 -6.57
C ALA A 275 20.99 -3.54 -7.93
N ALA A 276 21.90 -2.62 -8.29
CA ALA A 276 22.71 -2.72 -9.50
C ALA A 276 23.53 -4.01 -9.50
N ALA A 277 24.15 -4.35 -8.37
CA ALA A 277 24.93 -5.58 -8.22
C ALA A 277 24.07 -6.85 -8.46
N CYS A 278 22.78 -6.84 -8.02
CA CYS A 278 21.85 -7.94 -8.31
C CYS A 278 21.51 -8.02 -9.80
N VAL A 279 21.26 -6.88 -10.47
CA VAL A 279 20.95 -6.84 -11.91
C VAL A 279 22.15 -7.33 -12.74
N GLU A 280 23.36 -6.86 -12.41
CA GLU A 280 24.60 -7.36 -13.03
C GLU A 280 24.81 -8.88 -12.82
N ALA A 281 24.34 -9.42 -11.70
CA ALA A 281 24.37 -10.86 -11.42
C ALA A 281 23.28 -11.66 -12.15
N GLY A 282 22.37 -10.99 -12.87
CA GLY A 282 21.33 -11.60 -13.69
C GLY A 282 19.97 -11.71 -13.01
N ALA A 283 19.67 -10.91 -11.98
CA ALA A 283 18.32 -10.79 -11.45
C ALA A 283 17.34 -10.34 -12.54
N ASP A 284 16.19 -11.00 -12.66
CA ASP A 284 15.16 -10.67 -13.65
C ASP A 284 14.31 -9.49 -13.17
N ALA A 285 14.17 -9.31 -11.84
CA ALA A 285 13.50 -8.18 -11.24
C ALA A 285 14.04 -7.82 -9.85
N ILE A 286 13.70 -6.61 -9.41
CA ILE A 286 13.93 -6.14 -8.05
C ILE A 286 12.60 -5.93 -7.36
N SER A 287 12.43 -6.47 -6.13
CA SER A 287 11.30 -6.13 -5.26
C SER A 287 11.75 -5.20 -4.13
N ALA A 288 11.03 -4.13 -3.90
CA ALA A 288 11.32 -3.11 -2.91
C ALA A 288 10.03 -2.44 -2.41
N ILE A 289 9.94 -2.25 -1.11
CA ILE A 289 10.89 -2.41 -0.02
C ILE A 289 10.44 -3.47 1.00
N ASN A 290 11.34 -4.03 1.76
CA ASN A 290 10.99 -4.72 3.01
C ASN A 290 10.69 -3.67 4.11
N THR A 291 10.47 -4.10 5.34
CA THR A 291 10.13 -3.26 6.48
C THR A 291 11.30 -2.39 6.95
N ILE A 292 10.97 -1.22 7.49
CA ILE A 292 11.93 -0.25 8.02
C ILE A 292 12.25 -0.62 9.48
N LYS A 293 13.52 -0.62 9.87
CA LYS A 293 13.92 -0.79 11.27
C LYS A 293 13.35 0.33 12.14
N SER A 294 12.63 -0.04 13.19
CA SER A 294 11.95 0.89 14.10
C SER A 294 11.82 0.37 15.52
N VAL A 295 11.42 1.26 16.42
CA VAL A 295 11.02 0.97 17.80
C VAL A 295 9.70 1.69 18.06
N THR A 296 8.75 1.01 18.71
CA THR A 296 7.55 1.63 19.28
C THR A 296 7.60 1.56 20.79
N MET A 297 7.11 2.62 21.44
CA MET A 297 6.97 2.70 22.89
C MET A 297 5.47 2.59 23.21
N ALA A 298 4.92 1.37 23.16
CA ALA A 298 3.52 1.19 23.52
C ALA A 298 3.35 1.24 25.06
N PRO A 299 2.21 1.78 25.54
CA PRO A 299 1.93 1.88 26.98
C PRO A 299 1.92 0.53 27.69
N ASP A 300 1.58 -0.55 26.98
CA ASP A 300 1.40 -1.90 27.52
C ASP A 300 2.70 -2.72 27.55
N ALA A 301 3.84 -2.06 27.78
CA ALA A 301 5.15 -2.72 27.86
C ALA A 301 5.20 -3.86 28.90
N GLU A 302 4.36 -3.82 29.93
CA GLU A 302 4.24 -4.88 30.94
C GLU A 302 3.66 -6.18 30.35
N VAL A 303 2.74 -6.07 29.39
CA VAL A 303 2.14 -7.22 28.70
C VAL A 303 3.05 -7.79 27.63
N THR A 304 3.79 -6.92 26.93
CA THR A 304 4.62 -7.29 25.77
C THR A 304 6.05 -7.69 26.12
N GLY A 305 6.48 -7.53 27.39
CA GLY A 305 7.81 -7.88 27.86
C GLY A 305 8.94 -7.06 27.23
N ARG A 306 10.12 -7.68 27.08
CA ARG A 306 11.30 -7.06 26.48
C ARG A 306 11.08 -6.84 25.00
N ARG A 307 11.51 -5.69 24.48
CA ARG A 307 11.36 -5.26 23.08
C ARG A 307 12.70 -5.15 22.39
N THR A 308 12.66 -5.21 21.06
CA THR A 308 13.84 -5.02 20.20
C THR A 308 13.50 -4.11 19.04
N VAL A 309 14.52 -3.65 18.34
CA VAL A 309 14.38 -3.03 17.03
C VAL A 309 13.77 -4.06 16.07
N SER A 310 12.75 -3.69 15.33
CA SER A 310 12.02 -4.61 14.45
C SER A 310 11.42 -3.90 13.23
N GLY A 311 10.77 -4.65 12.36
CA GLY A 311 10.23 -4.15 11.12
C GLY A 311 9.00 -3.25 11.33
N TYR A 312 8.95 -2.11 10.63
CA TYR A 312 7.83 -1.19 10.57
C TYR A 312 7.26 -1.11 9.16
N SER A 313 5.94 -1.21 9.03
CA SER A 313 5.20 -1.24 7.77
C SER A 313 3.87 -0.47 7.88
N GLY A 314 2.99 -0.60 6.89
CA GLY A 314 1.72 0.11 6.83
C GLY A 314 1.82 1.46 6.09
N ARG A 315 0.72 2.20 6.02
CA ARG A 315 0.60 3.43 5.19
C ARG A 315 1.64 4.51 5.48
N ALA A 316 2.16 4.56 6.71
CA ALA A 316 3.18 5.55 7.08
C ALA A 316 4.51 5.39 6.33
N VAL A 317 4.83 4.19 5.83
CA VAL A 317 6.09 3.95 5.11
C VAL A 317 5.99 4.24 3.61
N ARG A 318 4.79 4.46 3.05
CA ARG A 318 4.59 4.64 1.61
C ARG A 318 5.49 5.72 0.98
N PRO A 319 5.61 6.93 1.51
CA PRO A 319 6.49 7.95 0.92
C PRO A 319 7.96 7.53 0.85
N ILE A 320 8.41 6.73 1.82
CA ILE A 320 9.78 6.19 1.85
C ILE A 320 9.93 5.10 0.80
N ALA A 321 8.94 4.21 0.67
CA ALA A 321 8.92 3.19 -0.37
C ALA A 321 8.95 3.80 -1.78
N LEU A 322 8.11 4.80 -2.05
CA LEU A 322 8.07 5.52 -3.33
C LEU A 322 9.41 6.21 -3.66
N ARG A 323 10.11 6.76 -2.65
CA ARG A 323 11.46 7.29 -2.85
C ARG A 323 12.40 6.21 -3.37
N HIS A 324 12.43 5.04 -2.73
CA HIS A 324 13.31 3.95 -3.14
C HIS A 324 12.95 3.42 -4.54
N ILE A 325 11.66 3.29 -4.86
CA ILE A 325 11.24 2.92 -6.23
C ILE A 325 11.73 3.95 -7.26
N LEU A 326 11.60 5.25 -6.96
CA LEU A 326 12.08 6.29 -7.85
C LEU A 326 13.60 6.24 -8.08
N GLU A 327 14.36 5.90 -7.05
CA GLU A 327 15.82 5.70 -7.16
C GLU A 327 16.13 4.48 -8.04
N LEU A 328 15.45 3.35 -7.83
CA LEU A 328 15.64 2.11 -8.59
C LEU A 328 15.27 2.28 -10.07
N VAL A 329 14.15 2.92 -10.39
CA VAL A 329 13.74 3.11 -11.80
C VAL A 329 14.69 4.04 -12.57
N LYS A 330 15.41 4.91 -11.86
CA LYS A 330 16.40 5.84 -12.44
C LYS A 330 17.81 5.23 -12.58
N MET A 331 18.04 4.01 -12.11
CA MET A 331 19.32 3.32 -12.33
C MET A 331 19.61 3.18 -13.83
N PRO A 332 20.89 3.18 -14.23
CA PRO A 332 21.29 2.83 -15.59
C PRO A 332 20.89 1.39 -15.97
N GLU A 333 21.06 0.47 -15.04
CA GLU A 333 20.71 -0.95 -15.16
C GLU A 333 19.19 -1.09 -15.12
N LYS A 334 18.61 -1.46 -16.26
CA LYS A 334 17.15 -1.61 -16.37
C LYS A 334 16.71 -3.00 -15.96
N THR A 335 15.69 -3.06 -15.12
CA THR A 335 15.06 -4.28 -14.64
C THR A 335 13.60 -4.03 -14.33
N GLU A 336 12.81 -5.08 -14.24
CA GLU A 336 11.42 -4.96 -13.78
C GLU A 336 11.38 -4.72 -12.27
N LEU A 337 10.35 -3.98 -11.82
CA LEU A 337 10.19 -3.62 -10.41
C LEU A 337 8.87 -4.15 -9.85
N SER A 338 8.94 -4.73 -8.66
CA SER A 338 7.79 -5.09 -7.82
C SER A 338 7.73 -4.17 -6.60
N GLY A 339 6.68 -3.36 -6.51
CA GLY A 339 6.57 -2.30 -5.50
C GLY A 339 5.89 -2.76 -4.22
N ILE A 340 6.50 -2.46 -3.06
CA ILE A 340 6.00 -2.87 -1.74
C ILE A 340 6.12 -1.70 -0.76
N GLY A 341 5.08 -1.46 0.05
CA GLY A 341 5.16 -0.57 1.21
C GLY A 341 4.01 0.43 1.33
N GLY A 342 3.07 0.15 2.23
CA GLY A 342 2.01 1.08 2.60
C GLY A 342 0.87 1.24 1.59
N ILE A 343 0.65 0.24 0.75
CA ILE A 343 -0.46 0.19 -0.22
C ILE A 343 -1.72 -0.26 0.51
N GLU A 344 -2.75 0.58 0.55
CA GLU A 344 -4.08 0.30 1.11
C GLU A 344 -5.19 0.49 0.10
N THR A 345 -5.04 1.44 -0.81
CA THR A 345 -6.03 1.77 -1.83
C THR A 345 -5.48 1.60 -3.23
N TRP A 346 -6.37 1.60 -4.22
CA TRP A 346 -5.97 1.58 -5.63
C TRP A 346 -5.12 2.80 -6.04
N ARG A 347 -5.29 3.95 -5.36
CA ARG A 347 -4.47 5.15 -5.63
C ARG A 347 -3.04 4.95 -5.16
N ASP A 348 -2.88 4.30 -3.99
CA ASP A 348 -1.55 3.99 -3.49
C ASP A 348 -0.82 3.04 -4.45
N ALA A 349 -1.51 2.00 -4.94
CA ALA A 349 -0.97 1.08 -5.94
C ALA A 349 -0.61 1.79 -7.26
N LEU A 350 -1.48 2.70 -7.71
CA LEU A 350 -1.26 3.51 -8.90
C LEU A 350 0.02 4.38 -8.79
N GLU A 351 0.32 4.92 -7.60
CA GLU A 351 1.56 5.69 -7.38
C GLU A 351 2.80 4.84 -7.68
N PHE A 352 2.84 3.58 -7.24
CA PHE A 352 3.94 2.65 -7.53
C PHE A 352 4.03 2.32 -9.02
N ILE A 353 2.90 2.03 -9.66
CA ILE A 353 2.84 1.74 -11.10
C ILE A 353 3.33 2.95 -11.90
N GLN A 354 2.85 4.14 -11.59
CA GLN A 354 3.25 5.37 -12.27
C GLN A 354 4.72 5.75 -12.03
N LEU A 355 5.34 5.21 -10.99
CA LEU A 355 6.80 5.32 -10.77
C LEU A 355 7.60 4.18 -11.41
N GLY A 356 6.97 3.24 -12.12
CA GLY A 356 7.67 2.24 -12.89
C GLY A 356 7.61 0.81 -12.36
N CYS A 357 6.78 0.53 -11.34
CA CYS A 357 6.55 -0.85 -10.92
C CYS A 357 5.65 -1.58 -11.91
N ASN A 358 6.04 -2.81 -12.27
CA ASN A 358 5.27 -3.69 -13.12
C ASN A 358 4.11 -4.33 -12.36
N ASN A 359 4.34 -4.68 -11.08
CA ASN A 359 3.33 -5.14 -10.15
C ASN A 359 3.53 -4.55 -8.76
N VAL A 360 2.58 -4.82 -7.86
CA VAL A 360 2.62 -4.36 -6.47
C VAL A 360 2.30 -5.48 -5.51
N GLN A 361 2.93 -5.44 -4.33
CA GLN A 361 2.72 -6.41 -3.26
C GLN A 361 2.09 -5.73 -2.05
N VAL A 362 1.07 -6.37 -1.46
CA VAL A 362 0.31 -5.85 -0.32
C VAL A 362 0.42 -6.80 0.87
N CYS A 363 0.64 -6.26 2.06
CA CYS A 363 0.68 -7.02 3.31
C CYS A 363 -0.22 -6.40 4.37
N THR A 364 0.20 -5.29 5.00
CA THR A 364 -0.43 -4.72 6.20
C THR A 364 -1.92 -4.39 6.00
N ALA A 365 -2.32 -3.91 4.82
CA ALA A 365 -3.73 -3.67 4.51
C ALA A 365 -4.55 -4.97 4.49
N VAL A 366 -3.96 -6.09 4.03
CA VAL A 366 -4.62 -7.41 4.10
C VAL A 366 -4.76 -7.88 5.54
N MET A 367 -3.73 -7.69 6.38
CA MET A 367 -3.82 -8.03 7.82
C MET A 367 -4.94 -7.24 8.50
N GLN A 368 -5.14 -5.99 8.12
CA GLN A 368 -6.11 -5.10 8.73
C GLN A 368 -7.53 -5.32 8.19
N TYR A 369 -7.70 -5.58 6.89
CA TYR A 369 -9.01 -5.54 6.22
C TYR A 369 -9.41 -6.86 5.54
N GLY A 370 -8.49 -7.82 5.43
CA GLY A 370 -8.70 -9.12 4.78
C GLY A 370 -8.49 -9.09 3.26
N TYR A 371 -8.48 -10.28 2.65
CA TYR A 371 -8.23 -10.46 1.21
C TYR A 371 -9.27 -9.76 0.33
N ARG A 372 -10.48 -9.52 0.83
CA ARG A 372 -11.60 -8.87 0.11
C ARG A 372 -11.31 -7.46 -0.40
N ILE A 373 -10.24 -6.79 0.06
CA ILE A 373 -9.85 -5.47 -0.45
C ILE A 373 -9.44 -5.49 -1.91
N ILE A 374 -9.11 -6.66 -2.44
CA ILE A 374 -8.77 -6.84 -3.86
C ILE A 374 -9.86 -6.33 -4.79
N ASP A 375 -11.13 -6.52 -4.44
CA ASP A 375 -12.26 -5.98 -5.19
C ASP A 375 -12.17 -4.47 -5.38
N ASP A 376 -11.82 -3.78 -4.29
CA ASP A 376 -11.75 -2.31 -4.27
C ASP A 376 -10.50 -1.80 -5.00
N LEU A 377 -9.40 -2.56 -4.93
CA LEU A 377 -8.16 -2.25 -5.65
C LEU A 377 -8.36 -2.37 -7.17
N ILE A 378 -8.93 -3.49 -7.63
CA ILE A 378 -9.22 -3.75 -9.05
C ILE A 378 -10.20 -2.71 -9.58
N LEU A 379 -11.36 -2.55 -8.92
CA LEU A 379 -12.40 -1.63 -9.36
C LEU A 379 -11.88 -0.20 -9.50
N GLY A 380 -11.15 0.27 -8.51
CA GLY A 380 -10.63 1.64 -8.51
C GLY A 380 -9.64 1.90 -9.64
N LEU A 381 -8.74 0.95 -9.90
CA LEU A 381 -7.75 1.05 -10.96
C LEU A 381 -8.41 1.01 -12.35
N GLN A 382 -9.34 0.08 -12.58
CA GLN A 382 -10.11 -0.02 -13.82
C GLN A 382 -10.86 1.28 -14.12
N ARG A 383 -11.56 1.85 -13.13
CA ARG A 383 -12.28 3.12 -13.30
C ARG A 383 -11.33 4.31 -13.57
N TYR A 384 -10.16 4.31 -12.96
CA TYR A 384 -9.15 5.30 -13.28
C TYR A 384 -8.71 5.20 -14.74
N MET A 385 -8.49 3.99 -15.25
CA MET A 385 -8.12 3.76 -16.64
C MET A 385 -9.23 4.21 -17.61
N VAL A 386 -10.50 3.86 -17.34
CA VAL A 386 -11.65 4.34 -18.14
C VAL A 386 -11.66 5.87 -18.17
N LYS A 387 -11.56 6.53 -17.01
CA LYS A 387 -11.56 7.99 -16.91
C LYS A 387 -10.40 8.66 -17.66
N ARG A 388 -9.27 7.98 -17.81
CA ARG A 388 -8.09 8.44 -18.53
C ARG A 388 -8.04 7.98 -19.98
N SER A 389 -9.03 7.20 -20.44
CA SER A 389 -9.03 6.55 -21.76
C SER A 389 -7.77 5.70 -21.99
N VAL A 390 -7.34 4.99 -20.95
CA VAL A 390 -6.19 4.06 -20.98
C VAL A 390 -6.74 2.65 -21.17
N SER A 391 -6.27 1.95 -22.21
CA SER A 391 -6.72 0.59 -22.55
C SER A 391 -5.88 -0.51 -21.90
N GLU A 392 -4.60 -0.23 -21.64
CA GLU A 392 -3.64 -1.18 -21.09
C GLU A 392 -2.90 -0.59 -19.90
N LEU A 393 -2.71 -1.38 -18.84
CA LEU A 393 -2.01 -0.94 -17.63
C LEU A 393 -0.56 -0.55 -17.89
N SER A 394 0.08 -1.19 -18.85
CA SER A 394 1.46 -0.90 -19.31
C SER A 394 1.68 0.58 -19.67
N GLN A 395 0.65 1.26 -20.17
CA GLN A 395 0.69 2.70 -20.53
C GLN A 395 0.87 3.61 -19.30
N LEU A 396 0.55 3.12 -18.11
CA LEU A 396 0.70 3.86 -16.85
C LEU A 396 2.05 3.62 -16.17
N VAL A 397 2.78 2.55 -16.57
CA VAL A 397 4.05 2.19 -15.93
C VAL A 397 5.09 3.28 -16.23
N GLY A 398 5.56 3.92 -15.17
CA GLY A 398 6.60 4.95 -15.26
C GLY A 398 6.13 6.31 -15.81
N GLU A 399 4.84 6.52 -16.12
CA GLU A 399 4.36 7.76 -16.76
C GLU A 399 4.69 9.02 -15.97
N ARG A 400 4.91 8.90 -14.67
CA ARG A 400 5.21 10.05 -13.79
C ARG A 400 6.68 10.21 -13.43
N VAL A 401 7.55 9.30 -13.82
CA VAL A 401 9.00 9.40 -13.56
C VAL A 401 9.59 10.72 -14.08
N PRO A 402 9.19 11.24 -15.28
CA PRO A 402 9.72 12.52 -15.79
C PRO A 402 9.33 13.75 -14.94
N LEU A 403 8.34 13.64 -14.05
CA LEU A 403 7.97 14.74 -13.15
C LEU A 403 8.98 14.96 -12.02
N PHE A 404 9.85 13.98 -11.76
CA PHE A 404 10.84 14.04 -10.69
C PHE A 404 12.21 14.40 -11.24
N MET A 405 12.69 15.56 -10.85
CA MET A 405 13.99 16.12 -11.23
C MET A 405 14.85 16.35 -10.01
N ASN A 406 16.12 16.65 -10.24
CA ASN A 406 17.02 17.07 -9.19
C ASN A 406 16.58 18.43 -8.59
N PRO A 407 16.91 18.74 -7.34
CA PRO A 407 16.52 20.00 -6.70
C PRO A 407 16.89 21.25 -7.48
N ASP A 408 17.99 21.22 -8.23
CA ASP A 408 18.45 22.35 -9.07
C ASP A 408 17.53 22.65 -10.24
N GLY A 409 16.80 21.66 -10.75
CA GLY A 409 15.82 21.81 -11.83
C GLY A 409 14.46 22.37 -11.39
N LEU A 410 14.24 22.55 -10.06
CA LEU A 410 12.98 23.07 -9.57
C LEU A 410 12.81 24.56 -9.87
N ASP A 411 11.63 24.94 -10.36
CA ASP A 411 11.27 26.34 -10.63
C ASP A 411 11.20 27.15 -9.32
N ARG A 412 12.12 28.08 -9.17
CA ARG A 412 12.20 29.01 -8.02
C ARG A 412 11.76 30.44 -8.38
N ASP A 413 11.53 30.71 -9.64
CA ASP A 413 11.22 32.04 -10.17
C ASP A 413 9.71 32.31 -10.27
N SER A 414 8.90 31.32 -9.96
CA SER A 414 7.46 31.44 -9.94
C SER A 414 6.85 31.11 -8.57
N ILE A 415 5.60 31.52 -8.38
CA ILE A 415 4.82 31.30 -7.16
C ILE A 415 3.38 30.94 -7.50
N ILE A 416 2.78 30.10 -6.65
CA ILE A 416 1.35 29.78 -6.65
C ILE A 416 0.79 30.31 -5.33
N TYR A 417 -0.14 31.27 -5.41
CA TYR A 417 -0.82 31.73 -4.20
C TYR A 417 -1.97 30.83 -3.80
N PRO A 418 -2.23 30.64 -2.50
CA PRO A 418 -3.48 30.05 -2.04
C PRO A 418 -4.63 31.06 -2.16
N LYS A 419 -5.87 30.57 -2.39
CA LYS A 419 -7.10 31.35 -2.39
C LYS A 419 -8.13 30.64 -1.49
N VAL A 420 -8.93 31.41 -0.77
CA VAL A 420 -10.02 30.89 0.05
C VAL A 420 -11.28 30.75 -0.80
N ASP A 421 -11.78 29.53 -0.90
CA ASP A 421 -13.12 29.22 -1.40
C ASP A 421 -14.12 29.49 -0.27
N ARG A 422 -14.94 30.53 -0.45
CA ARG A 422 -15.89 31.01 0.57
C ARG A 422 -17.06 30.06 0.80
N GLU A 423 -17.43 29.30 -0.22
CA GLU A 423 -18.55 28.34 -0.12
C GLU A 423 -18.18 27.13 0.74
N ARG A 424 -16.91 26.71 0.70
CA ARG A 424 -16.37 25.59 1.48
C ARG A 424 -15.86 26.02 2.86
N CYS A 425 -15.58 27.30 3.05
CA CYS A 425 -14.97 27.80 4.28
C CYS A 425 -15.97 27.81 5.43
N VAL A 426 -15.68 27.09 6.51
CA VAL A 426 -16.49 27.03 7.73
C VAL A 426 -16.01 28.02 8.80
N GLY A 427 -15.04 28.88 8.51
CA GLY A 427 -14.55 29.91 9.43
C GLY A 427 -13.83 29.37 10.67
N CYS A 428 -13.25 28.17 10.63
CA CYS A 428 -12.61 27.54 11.80
C CYS A 428 -11.28 28.21 12.24
N GLY A 429 -10.63 28.99 11.39
CA GLY A 429 -9.38 29.70 11.69
C GLY A 429 -8.11 28.85 11.68
N ARG A 430 -8.14 27.51 11.44
CA ARG A 430 -6.96 26.65 11.45
C ARG A 430 -5.85 27.14 10.49
N CYS A 431 -6.23 27.63 9.31
CA CYS A 431 -5.28 28.18 8.34
C CYS A 431 -4.54 29.44 8.87
N TYR A 432 -5.22 30.28 9.65
CA TYR A 432 -4.63 31.43 10.34
C TYR A 432 -3.60 30.94 11.37
N VAL A 433 -4.02 30.07 12.31
CA VAL A 433 -3.13 29.55 13.36
C VAL A 433 -1.87 28.91 12.75
N SER A 434 -2.05 28.01 11.79
CA SER A 434 -0.90 27.36 11.15
C SER A 434 0.03 28.35 10.42
N CYS A 435 -0.51 29.38 9.80
CA CYS A 435 0.30 30.39 9.11
C CYS A 435 0.98 31.34 10.12
N MET A 436 0.33 31.65 11.23
CA MET A 436 0.86 32.54 12.27
C MET A 436 2.02 31.90 13.01
N ASP A 437 1.86 30.64 13.43
CA ASP A 437 2.80 29.94 14.30
C ASP A 437 3.82 29.09 13.53
N GLY A 438 3.43 28.51 12.41
CA GLY A 438 4.26 27.57 11.64
C GLY A 438 4.61 28.01 10.22
N GLY A 439 4.17 29.21 9.78
CA GLY A 439 4.37 29.70 8.42
C GLY A 439 4.96 31.12 8.35
N HIS A 440 4.35 31.98 7.56
CA HIS A 440 4.89 33.30 7.19
C HIS A 440 4.00 34.45 7.64
N GLN A 441 3.09 34.24 8.56
CA GLN A 441 2.18 35.27 9.13
C GLN A 441 1.43 36.08 8.05
N ALA A 442 1.06 35.38 6.99
CA ALA A 442 0.48 35.93 5.77
C ALA A 442 -1.06 35.73 5.67
N ILE A 443 -1.71 35.45 6.79
CA ILE A 443 -3.17 35.30 6.86
C ILE A 443 -3.68 36.19 8.01
N ASP A 444 -4.56 37.14 7.69
CA ASP A 444 -5.37 37.84 8.65
C ASP A 444 -6.66 37.04 8.94
N PHE A 445 -7.16 37.08 10.16
CA PHE A 445 -8.42 36.45 10.53
C PHE A 445 -9.33 37.46 11.20
N ASN A 446 -10.48 37.72 10.60
CA ASN A 446 -11.52 38.56 11.20
C ASN A 446 -12.36 37.69 12.15
N THR A 447 -12.33 38.00 13.45
CA THR A 447 -13.03 37.24 14.49
C THR A 447 -14.55 37.40 14.45
N ASP A 448 -15.05 38.54 14.00
CA ASP A 448 -16.51 38.85 13.98
C ASP A 448 -17.18 38.10 12.81
N THR A 449 -16.58 38.15 11.64
CA THR A 449 -17.08 37.46 10.42
C THR A 449 -16.56 36.05 10.30
N ARG A 450 -15.58 35.66 11.14
CA ARG A 450 -14.86 34.37 11.09
C ARG A 450 -14.25 34.08 9.72
N GLN A 451 -13.69 35.08 9.06
CA GLN A 451 -13.16 34.93 7.71
C GLN A 451 -11.66 35.14 7.65
N PRO A 452 -10.91 34.17 7.09
CA PRO A 452 -9.50 34.35 6.77
C PRO A 452 -9.31 35.18 5.50
N ARG A 453 -8.26 36.02 5.49
CA ARG A 453 -7.81 36.79 4.33
C ARG A 453 -6.32 36.58 4.12
N ILE A 454 -5.94 36.17 2.91
CA ILE A 454 -4.54 36.00 2.56
C ILE A 454 -3.91 37.33 2.17
N VAL A 455 -2.79 37.67 2.81
CA VAL A 455 -2.01 38.88 2.56
C VAL A 455 -0.92 38.52 1.54
N GLY A 456 -1.16 38.86 0.29
CA GLY A 456 -0.29 38.43 -0.83
C GLY A 456 1.17 38.93 -0.72
N THR A 457 1.38 40.12 -0.12
CA THR A 457 2.72 40.70 0.08
C THR A 457 3.58 39.96 1.11
N LYS A 458 2.94 39.19 2.00
CA LYS A 458 3.61 38.36 3.00
C LYS A 458 3.65 36.85 2.62
N CYS A 459 2.78 36.46 1.71
CA CYS A 459 2.62 35.05 1.35
C CYS A 459 3.71 34.56 0.40
N VAL A 460 4.42 33.53 0.81
CA VAL A 460 5.49 32.88 0.01
C VAL A 460 4.99 31.64 -0.76
N GLY A 461 3.69 31.36 -0.76
CA GLY A 461 3.12 30.22 -1.49
C GLY A 461 3.45 28.83 -0.92
N CYS A 462 3.75 28.70 0.36
CA CYS A 462 4.13 27.43 0.98
C CYS A 462 2.98 26.41 1.09
N HIS A 463 1.73 26.86 0.98
CA HIS A 463 0.51 26.06 1.05
C HIS A 463 0.27 25.26 2.35
N LEU A 464 0.95 25.52 3.45
CA LEU A 464 0.67 24.90 4.75
C LEU A 464 -0.82 25.07 5.16
N CYS A 465 -1.38 26.25 4.90
CA CYS A 465 -2.80 26.54 5.14
C CYS A 465 -3.76 25.60 4.39
N ARG A 466 -3.37 25.11 3.21
CA ARG A 466 -4.15 24.11 2.44
C ARG A 466 -4.13 22.74 3.10
N LEU A 467 -2.96 22.31 3.58
CA LEU A 467 -2.78 21.00 4.21
C LEU A 467 -3.59 20.85 5.50
N VAL A 468 -3.73 21.93 6.26
CA VAL A 468 -4.45 21.92 7.54
C VAL A 468 -5.95 22.25 7.40
N CYS A 469 -6.44 22.60 6.22
CA CYS A 469 -7.83 22.97 6.01
C CYS A 469 -8.76 21.74 6.05
N PRO A 470 -9.66 21.61 7.04
CA PRO A 470 -10.47 20.40 7.19
C PRO A 470 -11.53 20.25 6.10
N THR A 471 -11.90 21.33 5.42
CA THR A 471 -12.95 21.34 4.38
C THR A 471 -12.39 21.47 2.96
N GLY A 472 -11.05 21.54 2.81
CA GLY A 472 -10.42 21.78 1.52
C GLY A 472 -10.76 23.15 0.91
N ALA A 473 -11.14 24.12 1.72
CA ALA A 473 -11.52 25.47 1.27
C ALA A 473 -10.33 26.32 0.78
N ILE A 474 -9.11 25.88 0.99
CA ILE A 474 -7.92 26.57 0.46
C ILE A 474 -7.50 25.91 -0.85
N ILE A 475 -7.65 26.64 -1.95
CA ILE A 475 -7.35 26.16 -3.29
C ILE A 475 -6.15 26.90 -3.89
N PRO A 476 -5.34 26.28 -4.77
CA PRO A 476 -4.25 26.97 -5.45
C PRO A 476 -4.77 27.89 -6.56
N THR A 477 -4.10 29.02 -6.77
CA THR A 477 -4.29 29.86 -7.95
C THR A 477 -3.44 29.38 -9.13
N LYS A 478 -3.44 30.10 -10.23
CA LYS A 478 -2.48 29.90 -11.33
C LYS A 478 -1.07 30.27 -10.88
N ARG A 479 -0.06 29.60 -11.45
CA ARG A 479 1.34 29.93 -11.28
C ARG A 479 1.66 31.27 -11.96
N ILE A 480 2.37 32.14 -11.30
CA ILE A 480 2.81 33.46 -11.80
C ILE A 480 4.30 33.68 -11.48
N ALA A 481 4.98 34.51 -12.26
CA ALA A 481 6.34 34.91 -11.95
C ALA A 481 6.43 35.62 -10.58
N LYS A 482 7.49 35.35 -9.81
CA LYS A 482 7.80 36.14 -8.62
C LYS A 482 8.15 37.56 -9.05
N LYS A 483 7.67 38.53 -8.31
CA LYS A 483 8.04 39.94 -8.48
C LYS A 483 9.36 40.21 -7.78
#